data_b37ee9ee8fcf98cd1ddb8e15596a2c75
#
_entry.id   b37ee9ee8fcf98cd1ddb8e15596a2c75
#
_cell.length_a   1.000
_cell.length_b   1.000
_cell.length_c   1.000
_cell.angle_alpha   90.00
_cell.angle_beta   90.00
_cell.angle_gamma   90.00
#
_symmetry.space_group_name_H-M   'P 1'
#
loop_
_entity.id
_entity.type
_entity.pdbx_description
1 polymer ?
#
loop_
_entity_poly.entity_id
_entity_poly.type
_entity_poly.pdbx_seq_one_letter_code
_entity_poly.pdbx_strand_id
1 'polypeptide(L)'
;MTPTLHSARLTLRPYHRDDFETYAAFMASDRAIHMDGPLDRDKAWCWFTNDAASWALYGFGTLAIEMDGQLAGGAGLVHPPHFPEPECGWFIYDGFTGLGLAAEAGRAIIDHTFATTDLASIVSYIGEQNTASRRVAEKLGA
;
A
#
# COMPACT_ATOMS: atom_id res chain seq x y z
N MET A 1 1.14 10.68 14.53
CA MET A 1 0.44 11.41 13.44
C MET A 1 0.76 10.76 12.09
N THR A 2 -0.24 10.59 11.24
CA THR A 2 -0.05 10.02 9.91
C THR A 2 0.62 11.04 8.99
N PRO A 3 1.74 10.70 8.35
CA PRO A 3 2.46 11.65 7.51
C PRO A 3 1.82 11.82 6.12
N THR A 4 2.25 12.87 5.43
CA THR A 4 2.09 13.01 3.98
C THR A 4 3.48 13.01 3.37
N LEU A 5 3.70 12.15 2.37
CA LEU A 5 4.97 12.02 1.68
C LEU A 5 4.84 12.51 0.24
N HIS A 6 5.94 12.96 -0.33
CA HIS A 6 5.98 13.44 -1.70
C HIS A 6 7.10 12.73 -2.47
N SER A 7 6.83 12.40 -3.72
CA SER A 7 7.83 11.96 -4.67
C SER A 7 7.74 12.81 -5.93
N ALA A 8 8.48 12.45 -6.99
CA ALA A 8 8.51 13.26 -8.21
C ALA A 8 7.11 13.51 -8.82
N ARG A 9 6.25 12.49 -8.80
CA ARG A 9 4.90 12.55 -9.42
C ARG A 9 3.76 12.39 -8.44
N LEU A 10 4.04 11.94 -7.20
CA LEU A 10 3.01 11.44 -6.29
C LEU A 10 2.96 12.22 -4.99
N THR A 11 1.76 12.27 -4.44
CA THR A 11 1.51 12.59 -3.03
C THR A 11 0.96 11.33 -2.36
N LEU A 12 1.61 10.89 -1.29
CA LEU A 12 1.12 9.80 -0.46
C LEU A 12 0.57 10.43 0.82
N ARG A 13 -0.73 10.30 1.02
CA ARG A 13 -1.45 10.98 2.11
C ARG A 13 -2.25 10.01 2.97
N PRO A 14 -2.70 10.44 4.16
CA PRO A 14 -3.61 9.65 4.97
C PRO A 14 -4.87 9.24 4.18
N TYR A 15 -5.41 8.07 4.50
CA TYR A 15 -6.70 7.66 3.97
C TYR A 15 -7.79 8.66 4.42
N HIS A 16 -8.68 9.00 3.49
CA HIS A 16 -9.92 9.70 3.77
C HIS A 16 -11.09 8.70 3.68
N ARG A 17 -12.13 8.94 4.45
CA ARG A 17 -13.34 8.12 4.37
C ARG A 17 -13.87 8.03 2.94
N ASP A 18 -13.75 9.12 2.18
CA ASP A 18 -14.24 9.18 0.79
C ASP A 18 -13.43 8.30 -0.18
N ASP A 19 -12.26 7.82 0.21
CA ASP A 19 -11.47 6.88 -0.58
C ASP A 19 -12.05 5.47 -0.57
N PHE A 20 -12.93 5.17 0.39
CA PHE A 20 -13.38 3.80 0.63
C PHE A 20 -14.14 3.19 -0.55
N GLU A 21 -14.98 3.95 -1.22
CA GLU A 21 -15.78 3.38 -2.32
C GLU A 21 -14.89 2.88 -3.47
N THR A 22 -13.84 3.61 -3.81
CA THR A 22 -12.86 3.17 -4.80
C THR A 22 -12.08 1.95 -4.31
N TYR A 23 -11.66 1.96 -3.05
CA TYR A 23 -10.98 0.83 -2.43
C TYR A 23 -11.86 -0.42 -2.42
N ALA A 24 -13.12 -0.31 -2.00
CA ALA A 24 -14.06 -1.42 -1.94
C ALA A 24 -14.32 -2.02 -3.33
N ALA A 25 -14.47 -1.17 -4.36
CA ALA A 25 -14.65 -1.63 -5.74
C ALA A 25 -13.42 -2.41 -6.24
N PHE A 26 -12.22 -1.93 -5.95
CA PHE A 26 -10.99 -2.63 -6.28
C PHE A 26 -10.89 -3.98 -5.56
N MET A 27 -11.16 -4.01 -4.26
CA MET A 27 -11.07 -5.24 -3.46
C MET A 27 -12.13 -6.27 -3.83
N ALA A 28 -13.25 -5.86 -4.43
CA ALA A 28 -14.28 -6.75 -4.95
C ALA A 28 -13.94 -7.30 -6.34
N SER A 29 -12.91 -6.77 -7.00
CA SER A 29 -12.53 -7.16 -8.36
C SER A 29 -11.51 -8.31 -8.36
N ASP A 30 -11.32 -8.92 -9.54
CA ASP A 30 -10.31 -9.97 -9.74
C ASP A 30 -8.88 -9.45 -9.55
N ARG A 31 -8.66 -8.14 -9.63
CA ARG A 31 -7.34 -7.55 -9.41
C ARG A 31 -6.87 -7.66 -7.97
N ALA A 32 -7.78 -7.91 -7.03
CA ALA A 32 -7.45 -8.12 -5.63
C ALA A 32 -7.07 -9.57 -5.28
N ILE A 33 -6.93 -10.46 -6.27
CA ILE A 33 -6.65 -11.88 -6.03
C ILE A 33 -5.36 -12.12 -5.23
N HIS A 34 -4.36 -11.25 -5.41
CA HIS A 34 -3.10 -11.35 -4.67
C HIS A 34 -3.13 -10.63 -3.31
N MET A 35 -4.29 -10.11 -2.92
CA MET A 35 -4.53 -9.41 -1.65
C MET A 35 -5.63 -10.11 -0.84
N ASP A 36 -5.69 -11.44 -0.93
CA ASP A 36 -6.73 -12.28 -0.32
C ASP A 36 -8.16 -12.00 -0.84
N GLY A 37 -8.24 -11.31 -1.95
CA GLY A 37 -9.52 -10.99 -2.58
C GLY A 37 -9.96 -12.01 -3.65
N PRO A 38 -11.11 -11.79 -4.28
CA PRO A 38 -12.03 -10.67 -4.04
C PRO A 38 -12.62 -10.65 -2.62
N LEU A 39 -12.80 -9.46 -2.06
CA LEU A 39 -13.37 -9.26 -0.73
C LEU A 39 -14.76 -8.63 -0.83
N ASP A 40 -15.68 -9.05 0.05
CA ASP A 40 -16.94 -8.35 0.23
C ASP A 40 -16.72 -6.97 0.91
N ARG A 41 -17.78 -6.16 0.94
CA ARG A 41 -17.72 -4.80 1.45
C ARG A 41 -17.30 -4.74 2.93
N ASP A 42 -17.79 -5.66 3.75
CA ASP A 42 -17.50 -5.66 5.18
C ASP A 42 -16.03 -5.99 5.45
N LYS A 43 -15.48 -6.97 4.74
CA LYS A 43 -14.06 -7.31 4.82
C LYS A 43 -13.19 -6.20 4.28
N ALA A 44 -13.58 -5.58 3.17
CA ALA A 44 -12.86 -4.44 2.61
C ALA A 44 -12.80 -3.29 3.61
N TRP A 45 -13.89 -3.01 4.34
CA TRP A 45 -13.90 -2.00 5.39
C TRP A 45 -12.93 -2.35 6.53
N CYS A 46 -12.90 -3.62 6.96
CA CYS A 46 -11.95 -4.05 7.99
C CYS A 46 -10.49 -3.83 7.56
N TRP A 47 -10.16 -4.19 6.33
CA TRP A 47 -8.82 -3.96 5.80
C TRP A 47 -8.47 -2.48 5.67
N PHE A 48 -9.40 -1.70 5.13
CA PHE A 48 -9.23 -0.26 4.94
C PHE A 48 -8.97 0.46 6.27
N THR A 49 -9.79 0.16 7.27
CA THR A 49 -9.66 0.78 8.60
C THR A 49 -8.43 0.27 9.35
N ASN A 50 -8.07 -1.01 9.19
CA ASN A 50 -6.84 -1.55 9.76
C ASN A 50 -5.60 -0.83 9.23
N ASP A 51 -5.54 -0.62 7.92
CA ASP A 51 -4.43 0.11 7.28
C ASP A 51 -4.30 1.53 7.84
N ALA A 52 -5.41 2.22 7.99
CA ALA A 52 -5.43 3.57 8.54
C ALA A 52 -5.06 3.59 10.04
N ALA A 53 -5.59 2.67 10.81
CA ALA A 53 -5.35 2.60 12.26
C ALA A 53 -3.92 2.18 12.60
N SER A 54 -3.23 1.49 11.73
CA SER A 54 -1.86 1.01 11.96
C SER A 54 -0.90 2.17 12.28
N TRP A 55 -1.12 3.35 11.72
CA TRP A 55 -0.31 4.53 12.03
C TRP A 55 -0.33 4.88 13.52
N ALA A 56 -1.48 4.78 14.16
CA ALA A 56 -1.62 5.05 15.59
C ALA A 56 -1.05 3.94 16.46
N LEU A 57 -1.10 2.69 15.99
CA LEU A 57 -0.71 1.52 16.78
C LEU A 57 0.78 1.18 16.63
N TYR A 58 1.34 1.36 15.44
CA TYR A 58 2.70 0.94 15.12
C TYR A 58 3.63 2.09 14.75
N GLY A 59 3.11 3.27 14.43
CA GLY A 59 3.91 4.37 13.87
C GLY A 59 4.20 4.20 12.38
N PHE A 60 3.63 3.21 11.74
CA PHE A 60 3.63 3.01 10.29
C PHE A 60 2.27 2.46 9.83
N GLY A 61 1.99 2.53 8.55
CA GLY A 61 0.72 2.08 7.99
C GLY A 61 0.68 2.32 6.48
N THR A 62 -0.52 2.31 5.93
CA THR A 62 -0.74 2.52 4.50
C THR A 62 -1.18 3.96 4.23
N LEU A 63 -0.72 4.53 3.14
CA LEU A 63 -1.10 5.84 2.62
C LEU A 63 -1.81 5.69 1.28
N ALA A 64 -2.73 6.60 1.01
CA ALA A 64 -3.35 6.73 -0.31
C ALA A 64 -2.35 7.40 -1.27
N ILE A 65 -2.28 6.89 -2.49
CA ILE A 65 -1.46 7.45 -3.55
C ILE A 65 -2.31 8.39 -4.40
N GLU A 66 -1.89 9.63 -4.52
CA GLU A 66 -2.46 10.60 -5.46
C GLU A 66 -1.47 10.94 -6.56
N MET A 67 -1.97 11.02 -7.79
CA MET A 67 -1.26 11.56 -8.94
C MET A 67 -2.16 12.60 -9.61
N ASP A 68 -1.66 13.83 -9.75
CA ASP A 68 -2.42 14.95 -10.33
C ASP A 68 -3.79 15.17 -9.64
N GLY A 69 -3.84 15.02 -8.33
CA GLY A 69 -5.06 15.19 -7.53
C GLY A 69 -6.04 14.02 -7.62
N GLN A 70 -5.70 12.94 -8.31
CA GLN A 70 -6.55 11.77 -8.47
C GLN A 70 -6.05 10.61 -7.62
N LEU A 71 -6.98 9.88 -7.00
CA LEU A 71 -6.68 8.70 -6.21
C LEU A 71 -6.21 7.56 -7.13
N ALA A 72 -4.97 7.13 -6.97
CA ALA A 72 -4.31 6.17 -7.87
C ALA A 72 -4.05 4.80 -7.24
N GLY A 73 -4.11 4.68 -5.92
CA GLY A 73 -3.83 3.42 -5.24
C GLY A 73 -3.47 3.61 -3.78
N GLY A 74 -2.70 2.67 -3.24
CA GLY A 74 -2.17 2.73 -1.89
C GLY A 74 -0.83 2.02 -1.77
N ALA A 75 -0.04 2.44 -0.80
CA ALA A 75 1.23 1.79 -0.44
C ALA A 75 1.55 2.03 1.02
N GLY A 76 2.20 1.08 1.65
CA GLY A 76 2.58 1.24 3.05
C GLY A 76 3.17 0.00 3.69
N LEU A 77 3.43 0.11 4.98
CA LEU A 77 3.80 -1.02 5.82
C LEU A 77 2.57 -1.51 6.58
N VAL A 78 2.44 -2.83 6.66
CA VAL A 78 1.44 -3.50 7.49
C VAL A 78 2.10 -4.60 8.32
N HIS A 79 1.58 -4.82 9.52
CA HIS A 79 2.07 -5.90 10.39
C HIS A 79 0.89 -6.51 11.16
N PRO A 80 -0.06 -7.15 10.46
CA PRO A 80 -1.13 -7.85 11.16
C PRO A 80 -0.54 -9.01 11.99
N PRO A 81 -1.24 -9.48 13.04
CA PRO A 81 -0.69 -10.46 13.98
C PRO A 81 -0.18 -11.76 13.36
N HIS A 82 -0.72 -12.15 12.20
CA HIS A 82 -0.30 -13.38 11.51
C HIS A 82 0.93 -13.20 10.61
N PHE A 83 1.44 -11.97 10.44
CA PHE A 83 2.68 -11.73 9.70
C PHE A 83 3.86 -11.78 10.65
N PRO A 84 4.95 -12.53 10.31
CA PRO A 84 6.16 -12.58 11.15
C PRO A 84 6.90 -11.25 11.23
N GLU A 85 6.81 -10.42 10.17
CA GLU A 85 7.56 -9.18 10.03
C GLU A 85 6.68 -8.10 9.40
N PRO A 86 7.00 -6.80 9.62
CA PRO A 86 6.36 -5.73 8.86
C PRO A 86 6.59 -5.90 7.36
N GLU A 87 5.52 -5.79 6.59
CA GLU A 87 5.53 -5.97 5.15
C GLU A 87 5.26 -4.66 4.43
N CYS A 88 6.04 -4.36 3.39
CA CYS A 88 5.74 -3.29 2.45
C CYS A 88 4.86 -3.83 1.32
N GLY A 89 3.68 -3.25 1.16
CA GLY A 89 2.73 -3.60 0.12
C GLY A 89 2.30 -2.39 -0.71
N TRP A 90 1.71 -2.67 -1.85
CA TRP A 90 1.20 -1.66 -2.79
C TRP A 90 0.06 -2.23 -3.62
N PHE A 91 -0.81 -1.35 -4.07
CA PHE A 91 -1.86 -1.65 -5.05
C PHE A 91 -2.15 -0.39 -5.86
N ILE A 92 -2.42 -0.58 -7.15
CA ILE A 92 -2.66 0.51 -8.09
C ILE A 92 -4.04 0.31 -8.73
N TYR A 93 -4.85 1.36 -8.70
CA TYR A 93 -6.20 1.32 -9.26
C TYR A 93 -6.19 1.33 -10.79
N ASP A 94 -7.31 0.89 -11.38
CA ASP A 94 -7.49 0.91 -12.83
C ASP A 94 -7.30 2.32 -13.38
N GLY A 95 -6.69 2.40 -14.55
CA GLY A 95 -6.36 3.66 -15.19
C GLY A 95 -4.99 4.22 -14.82
N PHE A 96 -4.34 3.68 -13.79
CA PHE A 96 -3.03 4.14 -13.29
C PHE A 96 -1.94 3.07 -13.41
N THR A 97 -2.27 1.89 -13.90
CA THR A 97 -1.31 0.80 -14.06
C THR A 97 -0.35 1.05 -15.23
N GLY A 98 0.83 0.44 -15.18
CA GLY A 98 1.83 0.55 -16.25
C GLY A 98 2.60 1.87 -16.26
N LEU A 99 2.49 2.68 -15.21
CA LEU A 99 3.15 3.98 -15.11
C LEU A 99 4.33 3.98 -14.13
N GLY A 100 4.64 2.86 -13.49
CA GLY A 100 5.71 2.78 -12.51
C GLY A 100 5.37 3.34 -11.14
N LEU A 101 4.10 3.57 -10.84
CA LEU A 101 3.67 4.22 -9.59
C LEU A 101 3.93 3.37 -8.35
N ALA A 102 3.78 2.06 -8.44
CA ALA A 102 4.02 1.17 -7.29
C ALA A 102 5.47 1.23 -6.83
N ALA A 103 6.43 1.24 -7.75
CA ALA A 103 7.85 1.37 -7.41
C ALA A 103 8.16 2.75 -6.83
N GLU A 104 7.61 3.81 -7.40
CA GLU A 104 7.81 5.18 -6.90
C GLU A 104 7.24 5.35 -5.49
N ALA A 105 6.01 4.89 -5.26
CA ALA A 105 5.37 4.93 -3.95
C ALA A 105 6.10 4.03 -2.93
N GLY A 106 6.44 2.82 -3.32
CA GLY A 106 7.19 1.89 -2.47
C GLY A 106 8.52 2.46 -2.02
N ARG A 107 9.25 3.14 -2.90
CA ARG A 107 10.50 3.81 -2.53
C ARG A 107 10.28 4.89 -1.48
N ALA A 108 9.26 5.72 -1.64
CA ALA A 108 8.95 6.77 -0.67
C ALA A 108 8.59 6.18 0.71
N ILE A 109 7.82 5.10 0.74
CA ILE A 109 7.47 4.39 1.97
C ILE A 109 8.71 3.78 2.64
N ILE A 110 9.55 3.09 1.89
CA ILE A 110 10.76 2.45 2.41
C ILE A 110 11.72 3.48 3.00
N ASP A 111 11.99 4.54 2.25
CA ASP A 111 12.90 5.60 2.69
C ASP A 111 12.38 6.28 3.97
N HIS A 112 11.08 6.61 4.01
CA HIS A 112 10.46 7.16 5.21
C HIS A 112 10.56 6.22 6.40
N THR A 113 10.28 4.92 6.19
CA THR A 113 10.30 3.93 7.25
C THR A 113 11.69 3.78 7.85
N PHE A 114 12.73 3.65 7.04
CA PHE A 114 14.11 3.56 7.55
C PHE A 114 14.58 4.85 8.21
N ALA A 115 14.05 6.01 7.82
CA ALA A 115 14.38 7.29 8.44
C ALA A 115 13.69 7.50 9.79
N THR A 116 12.55 6.85 10.03
CA THR A 116 11.69 7.14 11.20
C THR A 116 11.52 5.96 12.16
N THR A 117 12.05 4.78 11.84
CA THR A 117 11.97 3.59 12.68
C THR A 117 13.34 2.93 12.83
N ASP A 118 13.44 2.02 13.79
CA ASP A 118 14.66 1.21 14.02
C ASP A 118 14.61 -0.14 13.27
N LEU A 119 13.72 -0.30 12.31
CA LEU A 119 13.63 -1.54 11.54
C LEU A 119 14.92 -1.78 10.76
N ALA A 120 15.50 -2.97 10.91
CA ALA A 120 16.72 -3.36 10.22
C ALA A 120 16.45 -3.81 8.79
N SER A 121 15.23 -4.30 8.50
CA SER A 121 14.82 -4.78 7.19
C SER A 121 13.32 -4.64 7.01
N ILE A 122 12.90 -4.63 5.76
CA ILE A 122 11.49 -4.62 5.34
C ILE A 122 11.33 -5.74 4.33
N VAL A 123 10.24 -6.49 4.42
CA VAL A 123 9.94 -7.59 3.51
C VAL A 123 8.72 -7.28 2.67
N SER A 124 8.53 -8.03 1.58
CA SER A 124 7.27 -8.07 0.83
C SER A 124 6.93 -9.53 0.58
N TYR A 125 5.75 -9.94 1.03
CA TYR A 125 5.24 -11.30 0.81
C TYR A 125 4.49 -11.35 -0.51
N ILE A 126 5.13 -11.89 -1.54
CA ILE A 126 4.61 -11.86 -2.91
C ILE A 126 4.45 -13.30 -3.40
N GLY A 127 3.23 -13.65 -3.84
CA GLY A 127 2.97 -14.94 -4.43
C GLY A 127 3.80 -15.14 -5.72
N GLU A 128 4.23 -16.38 -5.97
CA GLU A 128 5.09 -16.70 -7.10
C GLU A 128 4.51 -16.26 -8.44
N GLN A 129 3.18 -16.29 -8.56
CA GLN A 129 2.48 -15.94 -9.80
C GLN A 129 2.20 -14.44 -9.95
N ASN A 130 2.46 -13.65 -8.91
CA ASN A 130 2.32 -12.21 -8.96
C ASN A 130 3.55 -11.56 -9.56
N THR A 131 3.73 -11.74 -10.86
CA THR A 131 4.92 -11.28 -11.60
C THR A 131 5.07 -9.77 -11.55
N ALA A 132 3.96 -9.03 -11.63
CA ALA A 132 3.99 -7.56 -11.59
C ALA A 132 4.59 -7.05 -10.27
N SER A 133 4.13 -7.55 -9.13
CA SER A 133 4.66 -7.15 -7.82
C SER A 133 6.09 -7.63 -7.59
N ARG A 134 6.46 -8.79 -8.11
CA ARG A 134 7.85 -9.27 -8.04
C ARG A 134 8.80 -8.30 -8.76
N ARG A 135 8.41 -7.80 -9.93
CA ARG A 135 9.19 -6.79 -10.65
C ARG A 135 9.30 -5.47 -9.89
N VAL A 136 8.24 -5.06 -9.22
CA VAL A 136 8.28 -3.87 -8.36
C VAL A 136 9.29 -4.08 -7.22
N ALA A 137 9.21 -5.20 -6.50
CA ALA A 137 10.15 -5.51 -5.42
C ALA A 137 11.61 -5.51 -5.91
N GLU A 138 11.89 -6.10 -7.07
CA GLU A 138 13.23 -6.09 -7.66
C GLU A 138 13.72 -4.66 -7.94
N LYS A 139 12.86 -3.79 -8.46
CA LYS A 139 13.20 -2.38 -8.68
C LYS A 139 13.48 -1.64 -7.36
N LEU A 140 12.89 -2.09 -6.26
CA LEU A 140 13.13 -1.54 -4.93
C LEU A 140 14.37 -2.12 -4.25
N GLY A 141 15.06 -3.05 -4.89
CA GLY A 141 16.33 -3.61 -4.41
C GLY A 141 16.19 -4.94 -3.68
N ALA A 142 15.06 -5.58 -3.79
CA ALA A 142 14.85 -6.91 -3.19
C ALA A 142 15.55 -8.01 -3.99
#